data_eedacc96120cab53f8257d3d0145f97e
#
_entry.id   eedacc96120cab53f8257d3d0145f97e
#
_cell.length_a   1.000
_cell.length_b   1.000
_cell.length_c   1.000
_cell.angle_alpha   90.00
_cell.angle_beta   90.00
_cell.angle_gamma   90.00
#
_symmetry.space_group_name_H-M   'P 1'
#
loop_
_entity.id
_entity.type
_entity.pdbx_description
1 polymer ?
#
loop_
_entity_poly.entity_id
_entity_poly.type
_entity_poly.pdbx_seq_one_letter_code
_entity_poly.pdbx_strand_id
1 'polypeptide(L)'
;MSTQYDNADDPIPLRRAGDGPRPSLVDRLRGLLGLAPASVREDIEDRLEESAGDVTPLERALLKNVLGLHDMRVDDAMIPRADIVAISLDAPLREALDLFRTAAHSRLPVYADTLDDPRGMIHIRDFVNHIACCADRREDSGATTVEPRKIDFDTPLSQANLLKPVLFVPRSMP
;
A
#
# COMPACT_ATOMS: atom_id res chain seq x y z
N MET A 1 28.12 -16.09 29.95
CA MET A 1 27.97 -16.48 28.53
C MET A 1 27.34 -15.30 27.83
N SER A 2 28.18 -14.43 27.27
CA SER A 2 27.74 -13.17 26.63
C SER A 2 27.59 -13.42 25.13
N THR A 3 26.38 -13.33 24.63
CA THR A 3 26.08 -13.37 23.19
C THR A 3 26.23 -11.95 22.65
N GLN A 4 27.28 -11.75 21.91
CA GLN A 4 27.62 -10.54 21.18
C GLN A 4 26.75 -10.49 19.93
N TYR A 5 25.86 -9.48 19.83
CA TYR A 5 25.13 -9.17 18.60
C TYR A 5 26.07 -8.43 17.66
N ASP A 6 26.39 -9.08 16.56
CA ASP A 6 27.18 -8.51 15.46
C ASP A 6 26.34 -7.45 14.73
N ASN A 7 26.92 -6.26 14.65
CA ASN A 7 26.34 -5.08 14.01
C ASN A 7 26.52 -5.22 12.49
N ALA A 8 25.46 -5.53 11.76
CA ALA A 8 25.43 -5.57 10.30
C ALA A 8 25.11 -4.18 9.72
N ASP A 9 26.04 -3.23 9.91
CA ASP A 9 26.06 -1.95 9.19
C ASP A 9 27.20 -1.97 8.14
N ASP A 10 27.16 -2.93 7.22
CA ASP A 10 27.95 -2.85 6.01
C ASP A 10 27.14 -2.18 4.90
N PRO A 11 27.59 -1.05 4.34
CA PRO A 11 26.91 -0.38 3.24
C PRO A 11 26.98 -1.26 1.99
N ILE A 12 25.80 -1.59 1.45
CA ILE A 12 25.65 -2.29 0.17
C ILE A 12 26.49 -1.55 -0.89
N PRO A 13 27.47 -2.19 -1.54
CA PRO A 13 28.31 -1.51 -2.52
C PRO A 13 27.44 -1.07 -3.72
N LEU A 14 27.31 0.23 -3.90
CA LEU A 14 26.69 0.83 -5.08
C LEU A 14 27.48 0.34 -6.32
N ARG A 15 26.85 -0.52 -7.10
CA ARG A 15 27.39 -1.01 -8.36
C ARG A 15 27.62 0.18 -9.28
N ARG A 16 28.87 0.46 -9.61
CA ARG A 16 29.28 1.54 -10.52
C ARG A 16 28.54 1.35 -11.86
N ALA A 17 27.83 2.40 -12.26
CA ALA A 17 27.28 2.54 -13.60
C ALA A 17 28.44 2.53 -14.61
N GLY A 18 28.67 1.41 -15.33
CA GLY A 18 29.75 1.32 -16.29
C GLY A 18 29.91 -0.02 -17.02
N ASP A 19 29.30 -1.10 -16.53
CA ASP A 19 29.46 -2.43 -17.16
C ASP A 19 28.11 -2.97 -17.65
N GLY A 20 27.51 -2.25 -18.61
CA GLY A 20 26.44 -2.81 -19.43
C GLY A 20 27.04 -3.81 -20.44
N PRO A 21 26.38 -4.93 -20.74
CA PRO A 21 26.84 -5.86 -21.76
C PRO A 21 27.04 -5.11 -23.07
N ARG A 22 28.24 -5.26 -23.72
CA ARG A 22 28.54 -4.63 -24.98
C ARG A 22 27.54 -5.14 -26.02
N PRO A 23 26.88 -4.26 -26.79
CA PRO A 23 25.89 -4.70 -27.79
C PRO A 23 26.53 -5.66 -28.76
N SER A 24 25.88 -6.81 -28.96
CA SER A 24 26.34 -7.84 -29.85
C SER A 24 26.36 -7.32 -31.31
N LEU A 25 27.15 -7.94 -32.18
CA LEU A 25 27.16 -7.58 -33.63
C LEU A 25 25.74 -7.72 -34.23
N VAL A 26 24.94 -8.62 -33.71
CA VAL A 26 23.54 -8.84 -34.11
C VAL A 26 22.68 -7.65 -33.76
N ASP A 27 22.87 -7.05 -32.57
CA ASP A 27 22.12 -5.86 -32.14
C ASP A 27 22.46 -4.63 -32.99
N ARG A 28 23.72 -4.50 -33.40
CA ARG A 28 24.16 -3.46 -34.34
C ARG A 28 23.58 -3.62 -35.76
N LEU A 29 23.49 -4.87 -36.26
CA LEU A 29 22.86 -5.15 -37.54
C LEU A 29 21.34 -4.94 -37.50
N ARG A 30 20.65 -5.29 -36.41
CA ARG A 30 19.22 -5.01 -36.21
C ARG A 30 18.95 -3.51 -36.17
N GLY A 31 19.80 -2.74 -35.49
CA GLY A 31 19.68 -1.25 -35.45
C GLY A 31 19.86 -0.64 -36.86
N LEU A 32 20.70 -1.21 -37.70
CA LEU A 32 20.90 -0.71 -39.05
C LEU A 32 19.74 -1.01 -40.01
N LEU A 33 18.97 -2.08 -39.72
CA LEU A 33 17.76 -2.50 -40.45
C LEU A 33 16.48 -1.86 -39.96
N GLY A 34 16.55 -0.92 -38.95
CA GLY A 34 15.38 -0.24 -38.38
C GLY A 34 14.49 -1.16 -37.52
N LEU A 35 14.96 -2.37 -37.20
CA LEU A 35 14.31 -3.26 -36.25
C LEU A 35 14.74 -2.82 -34.85
N ALA A 36 13.84 -2.15 -34.13
CA ALA A 36 14.07 -1.83 -32.71
C ALA A 36 14.48 -3.12 -31.97
N PRO A 37 15.44 -3.04 -31.02
CA PRO A 37 15.74 -4.20 -30.18
C PRO A 37 14.45 -4.58 -29.45
N ALA A 38 14.02 -5.85 -29.63
CA ALA A 38 12.91 -6.40 -28.86
C ALA A 38 13.19 -6.12 -27.38
N SER A 39 12.23 -5.61 -26.65
CA SER A 39 12.43 -5.37 -25.23
C SER A 39 12.66 -6.74 -24.57
N VAL A 40 13.52 -6.79 -23.54
CA VAL A 40 13.77 -8.04 -22.79
C VAL A 40 12.44 -8.66 -22.32
N ARG A 41 11.43 -7.84 -22.18
CA ARG A 41 10.07 -8.23 -21.81
C ARG A 41 9.36 -8.98 -22.94
N GLU A 42 9.38 -8.45 -24.17
CA GLU A 42 8.82 -9.12 -25.36
C GLU A 42 9.50 -10.48 -25.58
N ASP A 43 10.82 -10.55 -25.41
CA ASP A 43 11.56 -11.82 -25.48
C ASP A 43 11.12 -12.82 -24.40
N ILE A 44 10.77 -12.35 -23.20
CA ILE A 44 10.27 -13.21 -22.12
C ILE A 44 8.84 -13.67 -22.42
N GLU A 45 7.97 -12.79 -22.92
CA GLU A 45 6.60 -13.12 -23.28
C GLU A 45 6.54 -14.16 -24.39
N ASP A 46 7.34 -13.98 -25.45
CA ASP A 46 7.46 -14.93 -26.57
C ASP A 46 7.95 -16.30 -26.07
N ARG A 47 8.98 -16.33 -25.21
CA ARG A 47 9.49 -17.59 -24.63
C ARG A 47 8.47 -18.27 -23.71
N LEU A 48 7.67 -17.52 -22.99
CA LEU A 48 6.58 -18.07 -22.16
C LEU A 48 5.48 -18.71 -23.02
N GLU A 49 5.25 -18.20 -24.23
CA GLU A 49 4.30 -18.78 -25.18
C GLU A 49 4.84 -20.05 -25.84
N GLU A 50 6.14 -20.08 -26.18
CA GLU A 50 6.80 -21.23 -26.76
C GLU A 50 7.01 -22.39 -25.77
N SER A 51 7.16 -22.11 -24.48
CA SER A 51 7.46 -23.10 -23.43
C SER A 51 6.21 -23.90 -23.00
N ALA A 52 5.55 -24.57 -23.93
CA ALA A 52 4.30 -25.29 -23.69
C ALA A 52 4.41 -26.52 -22.77
N GLY A 53 5.63 -26.96 -22.41
CA GLY A 53 5.84 -28.19 -21.63
C GLY A 53 6.39 -27.99 -20.21
N ASP A 54 7.19 -26.96 -19.99
CA ASP A 54 7.96 -26.78 -18.74
C ASP A 54 7.25 -25.86 -17.72
N VAL A 55 6.29 -25.08 -18.17
CA VAL A 55 5.56 -24.09 -17.33
C VAL A 55 4.08 -24.44 -17.32
N THR A 56 3.53 -24.62 -16.13
CA THR A 56 2.08 -24.88 -15.98
C THR A 56 1.24 -23.67 -16.42
N PRO A 57 -0.03 -23.86 -16.83
CA PRO A 57 -0.92 -22.76 -17.20
C PRO A 57 -1.06 -21.69 -16.09
N LEU A 58 -1.04 -22.11 -14.83
CA LEU A 58 -1.10 -21.21 -13.67
C LEU A 58 0.16 -20.35 -13.55
N GLU A 59 1.34 -20.97 -13.62
CA GLU A 59 2.62 -20.26 -13.57
C GLU A 59 2.75 -19.25 -14.70
N ARG A 60 2.32 -19.63 -15.91
CA ARG A 60 2.32 -18.73 -17.06
C ARG A 60 1.40 -17.52 -16.84
N ALA A 61 0.20 -17.74 -16.29
CA ALA A 61 -0.71 -16.66 -15.97
C ALA A 61 -0.11 -15.70 -14.92
N LEU A 62 0.53 -16.23 -13.88
CA LEU A 62 1.22 -15.42 -12.87
C LEU A 62 2.37 -14.60 -13.46
N LEU A 63 3.19 -15.20 -14.33
CA LEU A 63 4.29 -14.49 -14.97
C LEU A 63 3.79 -13.38 -15.90
N LYS A 64 2.74 -13.63 -16.70
CA LYS A 64 2.10 -12.59 -17.52
C LYS A 64 1.54 -11.44 -16.66
N ASN A 65 0.91 -11.74 -15.54
CA ASN A 65 0.41 -10.72 -14.63
C ASN A 65 1.55 -9.87 -14.04
N VAL A 66 2.68 -10.49 -13.66
CA VAL A 66 3.86 -9.76 -13.16
C VAL A 66 4.45 -8.85 -14.24
N LEU A 67 4.54 -9.34 -15.49
CA LEU A 67 5.00 -8.51 -16.61
C LEU A 67 4.05 -7.33 -16.87
N GLY A 68 2.73 -7.53 -16.76
CA GLY A 68 1.72 -6.49 -16.93
C GLY A 68 1.72 -5.41 -15.85
N LEU A 69 2.30 -5.67 -14.65
CA LEU A 69 2.33 -4.69 -13.56
C LEU A 69 3.05 -3.38 -13.91
N HIS A 70 3.99 -3.43 -14.84
CA HIS A 70 4.74 -2.24 -15.26
C HIS A 70 3.86 -1.22 -16.00
N ASP A 71 2.87 -1.70 -16.72
CA ASP A 71 1.99 -0.86 -17.54
C ASP A 71 0.78 -0.34 -16.74
N MET A 72 0.55 -0.92 -15.53
CA MET A 72 -0.53 -0.50 -14.65
C MET A 72 -0.30 0.91 -14.12
N ARG A 73 -1.37 1.67 -14.07
CA ARG A 73 -1.41 3.04 -13.55
C ARG A 73 -2.35 3.11 -12.35
N VAL A 74 -2.23 4.18 -11.60
CA VAL A 74 -3.16 4.46 -10.49
C VAL A 74 -4.61 4.43 -10.97
N ASP A 75 -4.88 4.91 -12.18
CA ASP A 75 -6.20 4.92 -12.81
C ASP A 75 -6.82 3.52 -12.96
N ASP A 76 -5.98 2.50 -13.18
CA ASP A 76 -6.42 1.12 -13.35
C ASP A 76 -6.79 0.43 -12.02
N ALA A 77 -6.27 0.95 -10.90
CA ALA A 77 -6.46 0.36 -9.57
C ALA A 77 -7.32 1.22 -8.63
N MET A 78 -7.60 2.48 -8.99
CA MET A 78 -8.34 3.39 -8.12
C MET A 78 -9.82 3.00 -7.99
N ILE A 79 -10.38 3.31 -6.82
CA ILE A 79 -11.82 3.18 -6.57
C ILE A 79 -12.52 4.44 -7.09
N PRO A 80 -13.61 4.32 -7.89
CA PRO A 80 -14.41 5.46 -8.32
C PRO A 80 -14.94 6.27 -7.13
N ARG A 81 -15.02 7.60 -7.29
CA ARG A 81 -15.48 8.50 -6.23
C ARG A 81 -16.81 8.08 -5.61
N ALA A 82 -17.73 7.57 -6.41
CA ALA A 82 -19.07 7.16 -5.95
C ALA A 82 -19.03 5.98 -4.96
N ASP A 83 -17.98 5.18 -5.02
CA ASP A 83 -17.82 3.96 -4.23
C ASP A 83 -16.92 4.17 -3.00
N ILE A 84 -16.39 5.39 -2.82
CA ILE A 84 -15.51 5.71 -1.68
C ILE A 84 -16.34 5.78 -0.40
N VAL A 85 -16.07 4.89 0.53
CA VAL A 85 -16.57 4.97 1.90
C VAL A 85 -15.62 5.85 2.71
N ALA A 86 -16.09 7.01 3.13
CA ALA A 86 -15.32 8.00 3.88
C ALA A 86 -16.14 8.59 5.01
N ILE A 87 -15.49 9.29 5.93
CA ILE A 87 -16.12 9.87 7.11
C ILE A 87 -15.74 11.35 7.25
N SER A 88 -16.68 12.17 7.77
CA SER A 88 -16.40 13.56 8.08
C SER A 88 -15.43 13.69 9.27
N LEU A 89 -14.58 14.72 9.23
CA LEU A 89 -13.68 15.07 10.33
C LEU A 89 -14.45 15.43 11.62
N ASP A 90 -15.65 15.98 11.50
CA ASP A 90 -16.49 16.37 12.61
C ASP A 90 -17.47 15.27 13.06
N ALA A 91 -17.44 14.12 12.39
CA ALA A 91 -18.24 12.98 12.79
C ALA A 91 -17.79 12.41 14.14
N PRO A 92 -18.73 11.93 14.97
CA PRO A 92 -18.43 11.33 16.26
C PRO A 92 -17.77 9.95 16.11
N LEU A 93 -17.00 9.55 17.12
CA LEU A 93 -16.33 8.23 17.15
C LEU A 93 -17.29 7.05 16.93
N ARG A 94 -18.57 7.18 17.36
CA ARG A 94 -19.58 6.13 17.12
C ARG A 94 -19.83 5.87 15.65
N GLU A 95 -19.87 6.92 14.83
CA GLU A 95 -20.07 6.80 13.39
C GLU A 95 -18.87 6.10 12.73
N ALA A 96 -17.65 6.43 13.16
CA ALA A 96 -16.46 5.72 12.70
C ALA A 96 -16.51 4.22 13.05
N LEU A 97 -16.96 3.89 14.27
CA LEU A 97 -17.13 2.50 14.70
C LEU A 97 -18.15 1.76 13.82
N ASP A 98 -19.28 2.39 13.55
CA ASP A 98 -20.34 1.80 12.71
C ASP A 98 -19.88 1.62 11.27
N LEU A 99 -19.14 2.58 10.70
CA LEU A 99 -18.56 2.45 9.37
C LEU A 99 -17.52 1.32 9.30
N PHE A 100 -16.64 1.17 10.28
CA PHE A 100 -15.71 0.05 10.34
C PHE A 100 -16.44 -1.31 10.39
N ARG A 101 -17.55 -1.39 11.13
CA ARG A 101 -18.35 -2.62 11.23
C ARG A 101 -19.08 -2.97 9.93
N THR A 102 -19.64 -1.97 9.25
CA THR A 102 -20.53 -2.18 8.10
C THR A 102 -19.76 -2.26 6.79
N ALA A 103 -18.76 -1.40 6.59
CA ALA A 103 -17.98 -1.37 5.37
C ALA A 103 -16.90 -2.45 5.31
N ALA A 104 -16.53 -3.06 6.44
CA ALA A 104 -15.47 -4.05 6.57
C ALA A 104 -14.09 -3.59 6.04
N HIS A 105 -13.87 -2.28 5.99
CA HIS A 105 -12.60 -1.68 5.58
C HIS A 105 -11.67 -1.45 6.78
N SER A 106 -10.37 -1.64 6.58
CA SER A 106 -9.38 -1.36 7.63
C SER A 106 -8.96 0.11 7.70
N ARG A 107 -9.25 0.88 6.66
CA ARG A 107 -8.90 2.29 6.52
C ARG A 107 -10.08 3.08 6.00
N LEU A 108 -10.34 4.23 6.62
CA LEU A 108 -11.39 5.16 6.19
C LEU A 108 -10.74 6.51 5.89
N PRO A 109 -10.87 7.03 4.67
CA PRO A 109 -10.54 8.42 4.36
C PRO A 109 -11.38 9.37 5.21
N VAL A 110 -10.77 10.48 5.64
CA VAL A 110 -11.41 11.53 6.43
C VAL A 110 -11.39 12.82 5.62
N TYR A 111 -12.53 13.46 5.48
CA TYR A 111 -12.69 14.73 4.78
C TYR A 111 -13.26 15.82 5.69
N ALA A 112 -13.04 17.10 5.33
CA ALA A 112 -13.63 18.20 6.04
C ALA A 112 -15.06 18.51 5.53
N ASP A 113 -15.18 19.38 4.54
CA ASP A 113 -16.49 19.78 4.01
C ASP A 113 -17.04 18.79 2.98
N THR A 114 -16.19 18.32 2.08
CA THR A 114 -16.54 17.41 1.00
C THR A 114 -15.43 16.40 0.74
N LEU A 115 -15.74 15.34 -0.01
CA LEU A 115 -14.74 14.34 -0.44
C LEU A 115 -13.57 14.95 -1.26
N ASP A 116 -13.70 16.20 -1.72
CA ASP A 116 -12.63 16.89 -2.44
C ASP A 116 -11.63 17.57 -1.50
N ASP A 117 -11.93 17.62 -0.19
CA ASP A 117 -11.04 18.12 0.85
C ASP A 117 -10.62 16.99 1.82
N PRO A 118 -9.83 16.01 1.37
CA PRO A 118 -9.36 14.94 2.22
C PRO A 118 -8.31 15.45 3.20
N ARG A 119 -8.54 15.23 4.48
CA ARG A 119 -7.66 15.65 5.58
C ARG A 119 -6.70 14.57 6.04
N GLY A 120 -6.99 13.32 5.71
CA GLY A 120 -6.19 12.19 6.12
C GLY A 120 -6.96 10.88 6.04
N MET A 121 -6.52 9.92 6.81
CA MET A 121 -7.23 8.65 7.00
C MET A 121 -7.14 8.21 8.45
N ILE A 122 -8.10 7.39 8.87
CA ILE A 122 -8.05 6.65 10.13
C ILE A 122 -7.88 5.16 9.85
N HIS A 123 -7.07 4.50 10.68
CA HIS A 123 -6.88 3.06 10.61
C HIS A 123 -7.59 2.38 11.77
N ILE A 124 -8.29 1.27 11.53
CA ILE A 124 -9.04 0.53 12.56
C ILE A 124 -8.17 0.15 13.77
N ARG A 125 -6.90 -0.19 13.56
CA ARG A 125 -5.97 -0.52 14.66
C ARG A 125 -5.75 0.69 15.60
N ASP A 126 -5.53 1.88 15.02
CA ASP A 126 -5.31 3.10 15.81
C ASP A 126 -6.60 3.49 16.53
N PHE A 127 -7.75 3.31 15.88
CA PHE A 127 -9.06 3.53 16.45
C PHE A 127 -9.31 2.60 17.66
N VAL A 128 -9.07 1.30 17.52
CA VAL A 128 -9.23 0.33 18.62
C VAL A 128 -8.25 0.64 19.76
N ASN A 129 -7.01 1.00 19.43
CA ASN A 129 -6.01 1.36 20.43
C ASN A 129 -6.43 2.63 21.21
N HIS A 130 -6.99 3.64 20.54
CA HIS A 130 -7.53 4.84 21.18
C HIS A 130 -8.65 4.49 22.15
N ILE A 131 -9.61 3.66 21.72
CA ILE A 131 -10.70 3.18 22.57
C ILE A 131 -10.16 2.43 23.79
N ALA A 132 -9.19 1.52 23.59
CA ALA A 132 -8.58 0.80 24.69
C ALA A 132 -7.88 1.73 25.67
N CYS A 133 -7.12 2.72 25.19
CA CYS A 133 -6.47 3.73 26.04
C CYS A 133 -7.47 4.58 26.83
N CYS A 134 -8.60 4.94 26.21
CA CYS A 134 -9.67 5.69 26.90
C CYS A 134 -10.40 4.83 27.96
N ALA A 135 -10.50 3.52 27.72
CA ALA A 135 -11.11 2.57 28.63
C ALA A 135 -10.19 2.14 29.80
N ASP A 136 -8.87 2.25 29.58
CA ASP A 136 -7.86 1.81 30.55
C ASP A 136 -7.74 2.82 31.70
N ARG A 137 -8.31 2.48 32.85
CA ARG A 137 -8.05 3.19 34.09
C ARG A 137 -7.09 2.35 34.94
N ARG A 138 -5.89 2.85 35.16
CA ARG A 138 -5.05 2.32 36.24
C ARG A 138 -5.63 2.77 37.56
N GLU A 139 -6.21 1.86 38.30
CA GLU A 139 -6.44 2.07 39.72
C GLU A 139 -5.08 1.95 40.43
N ASP A 140 -4.89 2.72 41.52
CA ASP A 140 -3.67 2.68 42.33
C ASP A 140 -3.38 1.28 42.95
N SER A 141 -4.31 0.34 42.81
CA SER A 141 -4.17 -1.06 43.26
C SER A 141 -3.46 -1.98 42.25
N GLY A 142 -3.03 -1.48 41.08
CA GLY A 142 -2.32 -2.28 40.07
C GLY A 142 -3.21 -3.21 39.23
N ALA A 143 -4.51 -3.24 39.43
CA ALA A 143 -5.46 -3.96 38.60
C ALA A 143 -5.91 -3.09 37.43
N THR A 144 -5.74 -3.57 36.20
CA THR A 144 -6.25 -2.92 35.00
C THR A 144 -7.68 -3.36 34.78
N THR A 145 -8.64 -2.45 34.99
CA THR A 145 -10.05 -2.71 34.71
C THR A 145 -10.47 -1.95 33.46
N VAL A 146 -10.97 -2.65 32.46
CA VAL A 146 -11.52 -2.04 31.25
C VAL A 146 -12.97 -1.64 31.51
N GLU A 147 -13.25 -0.34 31.55
CA GLU A 147 -14.61 0.20 31.70
C GLU A 147 -15.11 0.86 30.42
N PRO A 148 -15.80 0.12 29.51
CA PRO A 148 -16.29 0.66 28.23
C PRO A 148 -17.25 1.88 28.40
N ARG A 149 -17.84 2.06 29.59
CA ARG A 149 -18.78 3.17 29.88
C ARG A 149 -18.10 4.54 29.95
N LYS A 150 -16.78 4.60 29.98
CA LYS A 150 -16.03 5.88 30.08
C LYS A 150 -15.61 6.43 28.73
N ILE A 151 -15.83 5.68 27.65
CA ILE A 151 -15.51 6.14 26.30
C ILE A 151 -16.62 7.08 25.86
N ASP A 152 -16.28 8.33 25.65
CA ASP A 152 -17.20 9.29 25.04
C ASP A 152 -17.19 9.10 23.51
N PHE A 153 -18.14 8.31 23.04
CA PHE A 153 -18.32 8.06 21.60
C PHE A 153 -18.93 9.25 20.84
N ASP A 154 -19.34 10.31 21.54
CA ASP A 154 -19.80 11.55 20.92
C ASP A 154 -18.66 12.53 20.60
N THR A 155 -17.45 12.23 21.08
CA THR A 155 -16.24 12.99 20.74
C THR A 155 -16.03 12.96 19.22
N PRO A 156 -15.85 14.15 18.57
CA PRO A 156 -15.58 14.20 17.13
C PRO A 156 -14.17 13.69 16.80
N LEU A 157 -14.01 13.14 15.59
CA LEU A 157 -12.71 12.63 15.09
C LEU A 157 -11.61 13.70 15.11
N SER A 158 -11.98 14.97 14.88
CA SER A 158 -11.06 16.11 14.94
C SER A 158 -10.32 16.24 16.29
N GLN A 159 -10.92 15.77 17.37
CA GLN A 159 -10.36 15.84 18.73
C GLN A 159 -9.63 14.55 19.14
N ALA A 160 -9.86 13.43 18.44
CA ALA A 160 -9.34 12.13 18.83
C ALA A 160 -7.86 11.90 18.44
N ASN A 161 -7.25 12.79 17.66
CA ASN A 161 -5.85 12.70 17.19
C ASN A 161 -5.54 11.36 16.51
N LEU A 162 -6.48 10.86 15.69
CA LEU A 162 -6.38 9.57 14.99
C LEU A 162 -5.95 9.69 13.54
N LEU A 163 -5.88 10.92 13.00
CA LEU A 163 -5.61 11.15 11.61
C LEU A 163 -4.17 10.78 11.24
N LYS A 164 -4.04 10.02 10.16
CA LYS A 164 -2.76 9.77 9.48
C LYS A 164 -2.74 10.55 8.17
N PRO A 165 -1.59 11.05 7.75
CA PRO A 165 -1.45 11.73 6.47
C PRO A 165 -1.72 10.76 5.31
N VAL A 166 -2.24 11.30 4.21
CA VAL A 166 -2.45 10.58 2.94
C VAL A 166 -1.51 11.13 1.89
N LEU A 167 -1.13 10.28 0.94
CA LEU A 167 -0.32 10.66 -0.20
C LEU A 167 -1.24 10.99 -1.38
N PHE A 168 -1.01 12.12 -2.01
CA PHE A 168 -1.70 12.52 -3.25
C PHE A 168 -0.82 12.15 -4.44
N VAL A 169 -1.38 11.40 -5.36
CA VAL A 169 -0.67 10.95 -6.57
C VAL A 169 -1.52 11.26 -7.81
N PRO A 170 -0.92 11.61 -8.96
CA PRO A 170 -1.65 11.79 -10.19
C PRO A 170 -2.17 10.43 -10.70
N ARG A 171 -3.34 10.44 -11.35
CA ARG A 171 -3.97 9.23 -11.91
C ARG A 171 -3.09 8.52 -12.94
N SER A 172 -2.27 9.27 -13.66
CA SER A 172 -1.36 8.76 -14.69
C SER A 172 -0.07 8.16 -14.14
N MET A 173 0.15 8.18 -12.83
CA MET A 173 1.33 7.61 -12.19
C MET A 173 1.32 6.08 -12.35
N PRO A 174 2.48 5.47 -12.77
CA PRO A 174 2.64 4.03 -12.83
C PRO A 174 2.70 3.39 -11.44
#